data_4dbab45fbaa7c4e811b3458470065b4a
#
_entry.id   4dbab45fbaa7c4e811b3458470065b4a
#
_cell.length_a   1.000
_cell.length_b   1.000
_cell.length_c   1.000
_cell.angle_alpha   90.00
_cell.angle_beta   90.00
_cell.angle_gamma   90.00
#
_symmetry.space_group_name_H-M   'P 1'
#
loop_
_entity.id
_entity.type
_entity.pdbx_description
1 polymer ?
#
loop_
_entity_poly.entity_id
_entity_poly.type
_entity_poly.pdbx_seq_one_letter_code
_entity_poly.pdbx_strand_id
1 'polypeptide(L)'
;VLAAILAVGPYFWLAARWQKFGVGTVLALIVCLFCLATGEAGGLLSKAIILGGGVLADIVRLFMGNGSRKALYCAYPFLAIGNIGWIIRLWSDKQFYYDGAVEEMGQAYAEGIKALQTSGHLVAVIVLTAAIALLGIWLCARADKKSAKLLA
;
A
#
# COMPACT_ATOMS: atom_id res chain seq x y z
N VAL A 1 -3.74 2.77 -6.12
CA VAL A 1 -3.81 1.51 -6.87
C VAL A 1 -2.53 1.29 -7.67
N LEU A 2 -2.07 2.23 -8.52
CA LEU A 2 -0.82 2.11 -9.29
C LEU A 2 0.42 1.92 -8.40
N ALA A 3 0.47 2.58 -7.25
CA ALA A 3 1.55 2.42 -6.28
C ALA A 3 1.73 0.95 -5.82
N ALA A 4 0.64 0.18 -5.74
CA ALA A 4 0.70 -1.23 -5.38
C ALA A 4 1.46 -2.08 -6.42
N ILE A 5 1.44 -1.71 -7.71
CA ILE A 5 2.23 -2.39 -8.74
C ILE A 5 3.69 -1.97 -8.65
N LEU A 6 3.96 -0.68 -8.50
CA LEU A 6 5.32 -0.15 -8.47
C LEU A 6 6.12 -0.61 -7.23
N ALA A 7 5.45 -0.74 -6.09
CA ALA A 7 6.08 -1.17 -4.83
C ALA A 7 6.36 -2.69 -4.75
N VAL A 8 5.80 -3.51 -5.65
CA VAL A 8 6.03 -4.97 -5.68
C VAL A 8 7.50 -5.29 -5.86
N GLY A 9 8.16 -4.67 -6.84
CA GLY A 9 9.56 -4.94 -7.16
C GLY A 9 10.51 -4.70 -5.97
N PRO A 10 10.53 -3.48 -5.40
CA PRO A 10 11.32 -3.17 -4.21
C PRO A 10 11.01 -4.09 -3.02
N TYR A 11 9.73 -4.36 -2.75
CA TYR A 11 9.33 -5.27 -1.68
C TYR A 11 9.90 -6.68 -1.89
N PHE A 12 9.73 -7.23 -3.10
CA PHE A 12 10.21 -8.58 -3.44
C PHE A 12 11.72 -8.68 -3.32
N TRP A 13 12.44 -7.70 -3.86
CA TRP A 13 13.90 -7.67 -3.81
C TRP A 13 14.43 -7.57 -2.39
N LEU A 14 13.86 -6.69 -1.57
CA LEU A 14 14.26 -6.52 -0.19
C LEU A 14 13.91 -7.74 0.66
N ALA A 15 12.70 -8.28 0.49
CA ALA A 15 12.22 -9.43 1.25
C ALA A 15 12.94 -10.74 0.89
N ALA A 16 13.42 -10.88 -0.35
CA ALA A 16 14.23 -12.02 -0.77
C ALA A 16 15.64 -11.99 -0.13
N ARG A 17 16.20 -10.80 0.06
CA ARG A 17 17.51 -10.62 0.69
C ARG A 17 17.44 -10.61 2.21
N TRP A 18 16.43 -9.93 2.73
CA TRP A 18 16.25 -9.79 4.18
C TRP A 18 15.15 -10.74 4.67
N GLN A 19 15.51 -12.00 4.85
CA GLN A 19 14.61 -13.07 5.27
C GLN A 19 14.27 -13.01 6.78
N LYS A 20 14.19 -11.81 7.36
CA LYS A 20 13.85 -11.58 8.77
C LYS A 20 12.55 -10.80 8.87
N PHE A 21 12.03 -10.72 10.10
CA PHE A 21 10.93 -9.82 10.44
C PHE A 21 11.34 -8.36 10.21
N GLY A 22 10.40 -7.50 9.78
CA GLY A 22 10.59 -6.06 9.72
C GLY A 22 10.66 -5.45 8.32
N VAL A 23 10.67 -6.24 7.25
CA VAL A 23 10.74 -5.71 5.87
C VAL A 23 9.53 -4.86 5.53
N GLY A 24 8.33 -5.33 5.84
CA GLY A 24 7.09 -4.58 5.61
C GLY A 24 7.03 -3.32 6.47
N THR A 25 7.42 -3.45 7.74
CA THR A 25 7.47 -2.34 8.69
C THR A 25 8.46 -1.26 8.25
N VAL A 26 9.67 -1.64 7.81
CA VAL A 26 10.68 -0.68 7.33
C VAL A 26 10.20 0.05 6.08
N LEU A 27 9.60 -0.64 5.12
CA LEU A 27 9.03 0.00 3.94
C LEU A 27 7.88 0.95 4.30
N ALA A 28 7.00 0.57 5.22
CA ALA A 28 5.95 1.43 5.73
C ALA A 28 6.50 2.67 6.46
N LEU A 29 7.58 2.51 7.25
CA LEU A 29 8.27 3.63 7.90
C LEU A 29 8.85 4.61 6.88
N ILE A 30 9.48 4.12 5.82
CA ILE A 30 10.01 4.97 4.74
C ILE A 30 8.87 5.80 4.11
N VAL A 31 7.72 5.17 3.83
CA VAL A 31 6.55 5.89 3.31
C VAL A 31 6.06 6.93 4.31
N CYS A 32 5.97 6.61 5.59
CA CYS A 32 5.57 7.56 6.63
C CYS A 32 6.53 8.75 6.76
N LEU A 33 7.84 8.50 6.69
CA LEU A 33 8.85 9.56 6.71
C LEU A 33 8.75 10.46 5.48
N PHE A 34 8.51 9.86 4.31
CA PHE A 34 8.27 10.62 3.08
C PHE A 34 7.02 11.51 3.21
N CYS A 35 5.90 10.99 3.73
CA CYS A 35 4.69 11.75 4.00
C CYS A 35 4.94 12.91 4.98
N LEU A 36 5.79 12.70 6.00
CA LEU A 36 6.17 13.76 6.93
C LEU A 36 7.02 14.85 6.25
N ALA A 37 7.97 14.44 5.43
CA ALA A 37 8.87 15.36 4.71
C ALA A 37 8.14 16.21 3.66
N THR A 38 7.09 15.65 3.03
CA THR A 38 6.26 16.37 2.04
C THR A 38 5.17 17.24 2.66
N GLY A 39 5.05 17.25 4.00
CA GLY A 39 4.02 18.03 4.69
C GLY A 39 2.60 17.49 4.48
N GLU A 40 2.46 16.22 4.07
CA GLU A 40 1.16 15.64 3.77
C GLU A 40 0.25 15.64 4.99
N ALA A 41 -0.94 16.23 4.82
CA ALA A 41 -1.91 16.47 5.87
C ALA A 41 -2.70 15.22 6.34
N GLY A 42 -2.26 14.00 5.96
CA GLY A 42 -2.95 12.73 6.29
C GLY A 42 -3.13 12.44 7.78
N GLY A 43 -2.46 13.20 8.64
CA GLY A 43 -2.59 13.09 10.09
C GLY A 43 -2.02 11.79 10.67
N LEU A 44 -2.29 11.59 11.96
CA LEU A 44 -1.80 10.40 12.68
C LEU A 44 -2.48 9.11 12.22
N LEU A 45 -3.77 9.18 11.87
CA LEU A 45 -4.55 8.02 11.40
C LEU A 45 -3.97 7.44 10.11
N SER A 46 -3.60 8.28 9.15
CA SER A 46 -2.94 7.87 7.90
C SER A 46 -1.68 7.05 8.18
N LYS A 47 -0.81 7.58 9.01
CA LYS A 47 0.46 6.95 9.38
C LYS A 47 0.26 5.65 10.16
N ALA A 48 -0.73 5.60 11.06
CA ALA A 48 -1.08 4.40 11.80
C ALA A 48 -1.57 3.28 10.88
N ILE A 49 -2.37 3.58 9.85
CA ILE A 49 -2.85 2.60 8.86
C ILE A 49 -1.70 2.10 7.99
N ILE A 50 -0.82 2.99 7.51
CA ILE A 50 0.35 2.61 6.72
C ILE A 50 1.27 1.69 7.52
N LEU A 51 1.62 2.06 8.75
CA LEU A 51 2.46 1.25 9.63
C LEU A 51 1.79 -0.07 9.99
N GLY A 52 0.49 -0.05 10.31
CA GLY A 52 -0.31 -1.23 10.59
C GLY A 52 -0.29 -2.24 9.44
N GLY A 53 -0.41 -1.78 8.20
CA GLY A 53 -0.27 -2.62 7.00
C GLY A 53 1.10 -3.28 6.88
N GLY A 54 2.18 -2.52 7.18
CA GLY A 54 3.55 -3.04 7.19
C GLY A 54 3.77 -4.10 8.26
N VAL A 55 3.31 -3.84 9.49
CA VAL A 55 3.40 -4.78 10.62
C VAL A 55 2.60 -6.05 10.34
N LEU A 56 1.38 -5.93 9.82
CA LEU A 56 0.55 -7.09 9.45
C LEU A 56 1.23 -7.93 8.37
N ALA A 57 1.84 -7.32 7.37
CA ALA A 57 2.61 -8.03 6.36
C ALA A 57 3.77 -8.83 6.98
N ASP A 58 4.49 -8.25 7.93
CA ASP A 58 5.58 -8.95 8.62
C ASP A 58 5.08 -10.06 9.54
N ILE A 59 3.95 -9.89 10.22
CA ILE A 59 3.30 -10.92 11.02
C ILE A 59 2.91 -12.12 10.14
N VAL A 60 2.28 -11.88 8.98
CA VAL A 60 1.94 -12.96 8.03
C VAL A 60 3.20 -13.70 7.57
N ARG A 61 4.29 -12.98 7.28
CA ARG A 61 5.57 -13.61 6.92
C ARG A 61 6.15 -14.43 8.06
N LEU A 62 6.05 -13.95 9.28
CA LEU A 62 6.53 -14.67 10.46
C LEU A 62 5.83 -16.03 10.62
N PHE A 63 4.50 -16.04 10.53
CA PHE A 63 3.70 -17.28 10.65
C PHE A 63 3.90 -18.26 9.49
N MET A 64 4.13 -17.76 8.27
CA MET A 64 4.31 -18.59 7.07
C MET A 64 5.78 -18.94 6.78
N GLY A 65 6.71 -18.44 7.58
CA GLY A 65 8.16 -18.57 7.38
C GLY A 65 8.75 -17.48 6.49
N ASN A 66 9.61 -16.65 7.05
CA ASN A 66 10.17 -15.44 6.42
C ASN A 66 10.88 -15.67 5.07
N GLY A 67 11.40 -16.87 4.82
CA GLY A 67 12.05 -17.28 3.56
C GLY A 67 11.10 -17.89 2.52
N SER A 68 9.82 -18.11 2.88
CA SER A 68 8.85 -18.75 2.00
C SER A 68 8.34 -17.78 0.91
N ARG A 69 8.37 -18.22 -0.36
CA ARG A 69 7.75 -17.46 -1.45
C ARG A 69 6.23 -17.30 -1.24
N LYS A 70 5.56 -18.29 -0.66
CA LYS A 70 4.12 -18.21 -0.34
C LYS A 70 3.85 -17.11 0.68
N ALA A 71 4.73 -16.95 1.68
CA ALA A 71 4.63 -15.88 2.67
C ALA A 71 4.67 -14.49 2.02
N LEU A 72 5.52 -14.29 1.01
CA LEU A 72 5.60 -13.03 0.27
C LEU A 72 4.29 -12.71 -0.46
N TYR A 73 3.67 -13.73 -1.10
CA TYR A 73 2.40 -13.55 -1.80
C TYR A 73 1.26 -13.17 -0.86
N CYS A 74 1.20 -13.81 0.31
CA CYS A 74 0.13 -13.56 1.29
C CYS A 74 0.34 -12.25 2.06
N ALA A 75 1.58 -11.82 2.26
CA ALA A 75 1.91 -10.64 3.04
C ALA A 75 1.77 -9.33 2.27
N TYR A 76 2.14 -9.31 0.99
CA TYR A 76 2.16 -8.08 0.21
C TYR A 76 0.80 -7.35 0.09
N PRO A 77 -0.34 -8.04 -0.07
CA PRO A 77 -1.64 -7.37 -0.06
C PRO A 77 -1.91 -6.52 1.18
N PHE A 78 -1.45 -6.94 2.36
CA PHE A 78 -1.60 -6.17 3.59
C PHE A 78 -0.79 -4.88 3.55
N LEU A 79 0.45 -4.95 3.06
CA LEU A 79 1.29 -3.76 2.86
C LEU A 79 0.65 -2.81 1.83
N ALA A 80 0.13 -3.35 0.72
CA ALA A 80 -0.51 -2.57 -0.32
C ALA A 80 -1.80 -1.89 0.16
N ILE A 81 -2.63 -2.60 0.95
CA ILE A 81 -3.84 -2.06 1.57
C ILE A 81 -3.46 -0.99 2.61
N GLY A 82 -2.40 -1.19 3.39
CA GLY A 82 -1.89 -0.19 4.33
C GLY A 82 -1.62 1.16 3.68
N ASN A 83 -1.14 1.17 2.43
CA ASN A 83 -0.92 2.41 1.69
C ASN A 83 -2.21 3.19 1.34
N ILE A 84 -3.41 2.63 1.53
CA ILE A 84 -4.67 3.37 1.46
C ILE A 84 -4.75 4.41 2.57
N GLY A 85 -3.98 4.23 3.65
CA GLY A 85 -3.82 5.23 4.71
C GLY A 85 -3.53 6.63 4.17
N TRP A 86 -2.84 6.76 3.05
CA TRP A 86 -2.58 8.05 2.41
C TRP A 86 -3.86 8.83 2.06
N ILE A 87 -4.88 8.15 1.58
CA ILE A 87 -6.15 8.77 1.15
C ILE A 87 -7.30 8.51 2.13
N ILE A 88 -7.02 7.96 3.30
CA ILE A 88 -8.07 7.54 4.24
C ILE A 88 -8.94 8.71 4.72
N ARG A 89 -8.41 9.92 4.77
CA ARG A 89 -9.16 11.14 5.14
C ARG A 89 -10.35 11.42 4.22
N LEU A 90 -10.29 10.96 2.97
CA LEU A 90 -11.44 11.06 2.07
C LEU A 90 -12.72 10.45 2.68
N TRP A 91 -12.57 9.47 3.57
CA TRP A 91 -13.71 8.80 4.24
C TRP A 91 -13.80 9.10 5.73
N SER A 92 -12.68 9.32 6.41
CA SER A 92 -12.64 9.54 7.87
C SER A 92 -12.87 11.01 8.26
N ASP A 93 -12.49 11.95 7.40
CA ASP A 93 -12.61 13.40 7.64
C ASP A 93 -13.05 14.10 6.36
N LYS A 94 -14.29 13.82 5.98
CA LYS A 94 -14.89 14.21 4.69
C LYS A 94 -14.89 15.71 4.48
N GLN A 95 -15.19 16.49 5.55
CA GLN A 95 -15.29 17.93 5.45
C GLN A 95 -13.90 18.57 5.24
N PHE A 96 -12.92 18.16 6.03
CA PHE A 96 -11.54 18.63 5.87
C PHE A 96 -11.01 18.38 4.47
N TYR A 97 -11.28 17.18 3.93
CA TYR A 97 -10.81 16.82 2.58
C TYR A 97 -11.55 17.61 1.49
N TYR A 98 -12.84 17.86 1.68
CA TYR A 98 -13.65 18.67 0.78
C TYR A 98 -13.18 20.13 0.76
N ASP A 99 -12.97 20.74 1.91
CA ASP A 99 -12.54 22.13 2.04
C ASP A 99 -11.16 22.34 1.38
N GLY A 100 -10.21 21.44 1.64
CA GLY A 100 -8.91 21.46 0.96
C GLY A 100 -9.02 21.30 -0.56
N ALA A 101 -9.92 20.43 -1.03
CA ALA A 101 -10.14 20.26 -2.47
C ALA A 101 -10.76 21.50 -3.12
N VAL A 102 -11.62 22.25 -2.40
CA VAL A 102 -12.17 23.53 -2.87
C VAL A 102 -11.07 24.57 -2.99
N GLU A 103 -10.19 24.66 -1.99
CA GLU A 103 -9.09 25.64 -1.99
C GLU A 103 -8.07 25.37 -3.10
N GLU A 104 -7.68 24.10 -3.31
CA GLU A 104 -6.62 23.75 -4.25
C GLU A 104 -7.10 23.59 -5.69
N MET A 105 -8.29 23.02 -5.91
CA MET A 105 -8.76 22.58 -7.23
C MET A 105 -10.10 23.20 -7.65
N GLY A 106 -10.77 23.91 -6.75
CA GLY A 106 -12.04 24.56 -6.99
C GLY A 106 -13.27 23.67 -6.74
N GLN A 107 -14.45 24.32 -6.70
CA GLN A 107 -15.70 23.72 -6.24
C GLN A 107 -16.19 22.56 -7.13
N ALA A 108 -16.04 22.66 -8.45
CA ALA A 108 -16.47 21.60 -9.36
C ALA A 108 -15.69 20.29 -9.14
N TYR A 109 -14.41 20.37 -8.82
CA TYR A 109 -13.60 19.20 -8.47
C TYR A 109 -14.01 18.61 -7.11
N ALA A 110 -14.23 19.46 -6.11
CA ALA A 110 -14.64 19.04 -4.78
C ALA A 110 -15.98 18.31 -4.78
N GLU A 111 -16.95 18.74 -5.60
CA GLU A 111 -18.24 18.03 -5.77
C GLU A 111 -18.03 16.63 -6.37
N GLY A 112 -17.12 16.47 -7.32
CA GLY A 112 -16.74 15.16 -7.86
C GLY A 112 -16.15 14.23 -6.80
N ILE A 113 -15.30 14.76 -5.93
CA ILE A 113 -14.71 14.01 -4.80
C ILE A 113 -15.78 13.58 -3.80
N LYS A 114 -16.76 14.44 -3.51
CA LYS A 114 -17.84 14.15 -2.59
C LYS A 114 -18.63 12.88 -2.99
N ALA A 115 -18.80 12.66 -4.29
CA ALA A 115 -19.43 11.45 -4.80
C ALA A 115 -18.64 10.17 -4.45
N LEU A 116 -17.31 10.26 -4.27
CA LEU A 116 -16.43 9.14 -3.93
C LEU A 116 -16.38 8.85 -2.42
N GLN A 117 -16.92 9.73 -1.56
CA GLN A 117 -16.87 9.61 -0.09
C GLN A 117 -17.87 8.59 0.48
N THR A 118 -18.33 7.65 -0.32
CA THR A 118 -19.23 6.58 0.13
C THR A 118 -18.44 5.37 0.62
N SER A 119 -19.00 4.64 1.59
CA SER A 119 -18.37 3.40 2.10
C SER A 119 -18.21 2.34 1.01
N GLY A 120 -19.08 2.32 0.01
CA GLY A 120 -18.97 1.42 -1.14
C GLY A 120 -17.70 1.66 -1.96
N HIS A 121 -17.34 2.92 -2.19
CA HIS A 121 -16.10 3.24 -2.89
C HIS A 121 -14.85 2.87 -2.07
N LEU A 122 -14.88 3.03 -0.74
CA LEU A 122 -13.78 2.57 0.12
C LEU A 122 -13.58 1.07 -0.01
N VAL A 123 -14.65 0.28 0.07
CA VAL A 123 -14.58 -1.18 -0.10
C VAL A 123 -14.05 -1.55 -1.49
N ALA A 124 -14.54 -0.88 -2.54
CA ALA A 124 -14.07 -1.10 -3.90
C ALA A 124 -12.57 -0.81 -4.05
N VAL A 125 -12.07 0.28 -3.46
CA VAL A 125 -10.65 0.62 -3.47
C VAL A 125 -9.80 -0.44 -2.74
N ILE A 126 -10.26 -0.94 -1.58
CA ILE A 126 -9.58 -1.99 -0.83
C ILE A 126 -9.49 -3.28 -1.67
N VAL A 127 -10.63 -3.75 -2.20
CA VAL A 127 -10.70 -4.97 -3.01
C VAL A 127 -9.85 -4.86 -4.28
N LEU A 128 -9.94 -3.73 -4.99
CA LEU A 128 -9.17 -3.48 -6.19
C LEU A 128 -7.66 -3.41 -5.89
N THR A 129 -7.28 -2.77 -4.79
CA THR A 129 -5.86 -2.72 -4.36
C THR A 129 -5.32 -4.11 -4.04
N ALA A 130 -6.09 -4.94 -3.33
CA ALA A 130 -5.72 -6.32 -3.04
C ALA A 130 -5.57 -7.15 -4.32
N ALA A 131 -6.52 -7.06 -5.25
CA ALA A 131 -6.48 -7.78 -6.52
C ALA A 131 -5.26 -7.38 -7.37
N ILE A 132 -4.97 -6.08 -7.46
CA ILE A 132 -3.81 -5.55 -8.19
C ILE A 132 -2.50 -5.92 -7.50
N ALA A 133 -2.46 -5.93 -6.17
CA ALA A 133 -1.30 -6.40 -5.42
C ALA A 133 -0.98 -7.87 -5.73
N LEU A 134 -1.99 -8.74 -5.75
CA LEU A 134 -1.83 -10.15 -6.11
C LEU A 134 -1.39 -10.34 -7.56
N LEU A 135 -1.95 -9.57 -8.48
CA LEU A 135 -1.53 -9.57 -9.89
C LEU A 135 -0.07 -9.12 -10.04
N GLY A 136 0.34 -8.06 -9.37
CA GLY A 136 1.70 -7.55 -9.38
C GLY A 136 2.71 -8.59 -8.89
N ILE A 137 2.41 -9.26 -7.78
CA ILE A 137 3.24 -10.35 -7.25
C ILE A 137 3.34 -11.50 -8.26
N TRP A 138 2.21 -11.91 -8.86
CA TRP A 138 2.21 -12.99 -9.83
C TRP A 138 3.07 -12.66 -11.06
N LEU A 139 3.02 -11.41 -11.55
CA LEU A 139 3.87 -10.93 -12.63
C LEU A 139 5.35 -10.96 -12.24
N CYS A 140 5.71 -10.46 -11.06
CA CYS A 140 7.09 -10.50 -10.55
C CYS A 140 7.61 -11.93 -10.43
N ALA A 141 6.80 -12.86 -9.93
CA ALA A 141 7.19 -14.27 -9.80
C ALA A 141 7.41 -14.94 -11.17
N ARG A 142 6.65 -14.56 -12.20
CA ARG A 142 6.89 -15.04 -13.56
C ARG A 142 8.17 -14.48 -14.17
N ALA A 143 8.43 -13.18 -13.96
CA ALA A 143 9.64 -12.53 -14.42
C ALA A 143 10.90 -13.15 -13.79
N ASP A 144 10.87 -13.42 -12.48
CA ASP A 144 11.96 -14.05 -11.74
C ASP A 144 12.28 -15.46 -12.28
N LYS A 145 11.24 -16.28 -12.54
CA LYS A 145 11.42 -17.60 -13.15
C LYS A 145 12.02 -17.55 -14.56
N LYS A 146 11.68 -16.51 -15.34
CA LYS A 146 12.24 -16.33 -16.68
C LYS A 146 13.70 -15.90 -16.62
N SER A 147 14.05 -15.01 -15.71
CA SER A 147 15.43 -14.57 -15.48
C SER A 147 16.32 -15.70 -15.00
N ALA A 148 15.86 -16.54 -14.09
CA ALA A 148 16.59 -17.71 -13.63
C ALA A 148 16.87 -18.75 -14.73
N LYS A 149 15.95 -18.88 -15.72
CA LYS A 149 16.15 -19.76 -16.88
C LYS A 149 17.11 -19.19 -17.95
N LEU A 150 17.29 -17.88 -18.00
CA LEU A 150 18.21 -17.22 -18.94
C LEU A 150 19.65 -17.19 -18.42
N LEU A 151 19.85 -17.40 -17.11
CA LEU A 151 21.15 -17.43 -16.45
C LEU A 151 21.67 -18.85 -16.16
N ALA A 152 20.88 -19.88 -16.46
CA ALA A 152 21.24 -21.30 -16.38
C ALA A 152 21.56 -21.84 -17.78
#